data_9f1e853115e3c5b908ca38c37b3e2ef0
#
_entry.id   9f1e853115e3c5b908ca38c37b3e2ef0
#
_cell.length_a   1.000
_cell.length_b   1.000
_cell.length_c   1.000
_cell.angle_alpha   90.00
_cell.angle_beta   90.00
_cell.angle_gamma   90.00
#
_symmetry.space_group_name_H-M   'P 1'
#
loop_
_entity.id
_entity.type
_entity.pdbx_description
1 polymer ?
#
loop_
_entity_poly.entity_id
_entity_poly.type
_entity_poly.pdbx_seq_one_letter_code
_entity_poly.pdbx_strand_id
1 'polypeptide(L)'
;MKNRFFKTKTQRNFSVAMVWINGGSSEDNEGKKGINKILSSLLGRGCKGFDNLEFSDYIDSHGAELNLETLEDGTLISLKSLDEYFYKLFPLLDLIINNPMLLESQFQNVKKNTIDSLCKEKENPFNITFEKWRKLVYFKHPYAYNPSGYVKDISTITYSDVLVEYNNFKNRNIYLISNNLKINNKNFELINKNNQKNKLKHLKKNRNDFVRYASTFKDSNQIILMIGNQTCSQSSHEYLPLKVLESHLSYGMSSVLFQLFREKNGLTYDVGVFNPIRQYNAPFLIYLSVSNKNAILAFEILLELLKNLVSSPISEKQLNLAKVKLKSSFLISNQSLDEILQRRLQLIGYDLNPDFDLDCLNKIEEIIPEDILKITNKYLSEPFMSIYGDKKKCSEIYQLWQKNF
;
A
#
# COMPACT_ATOMS: atom_id res chain seq x y z
N MET A 1 16.03 -13.31 21.41
CA MET A 1 15.22 -12.09 21.10
C MET A 1 15.58 -11.62 19.68
N LYS A 2 14.59 -11.47 18.76
CA LYS A 2 14.87 -10.88 17.44
C LYS A 2 15.30 -9.42 17.67
N ASN A 3 16.36 -8.98 17.01
CA ASN A 3 16.79 -7.58 17.06
C ASN A 3 15.68 -6.70 16.47
N ARG A 4 15.26 -5.69 17.18
CA ARG A 4 14.15 -4.78 16.79
C ARG A 4 14.63 -3.37 16.43
N PHE A 5 15.93 -3.13 16.56
CA PHE A 5 16.56 -1.88 16.21
C PHE A 5 17.62 -2.12 15.14
N PHE A 6 17.49 -1.42 14.04
CA PHE A 6 18.33 -1.54 12.85
C PHE A 6 18.99 -0.21 12.54
N LYS A 7 20.23 -0.24 12.10
CA LYS A 7 21.00 0.96 11.72
C LYS A 7 21.46 0.83 10.28
N THR A 8 21.36 1.94 9.55
CA THR A 8 21.85 2.06 8.17
C THR A 8 22.80 3.25 8.08
N LYS A 9 24.05 3.02 7.68
CA LYS A 9 25.03 4.11 7.55
C LYS A 9 24.76 4.91 6.27
N THR A 10 24.70 6.24 6.39
CA THR A 10 24.64 7.17 5.25
C THR A 10 25.52 8.37 5.53
N GLN A 11 26.09 8.99 4.48
CA GLN A 11 26.86 10.24 4.58
C GLN A 11 25.92 11.41 4.20
N ARG A 12 25.09 11.85 5.14
CA ARG A 12 24.15 12.98 4.93
C ARG A 12 24.09 13.80 6.21
N ASN A 13 23.78 15.10 6.09
CA ASN A 13 23.69 16.04 7.21
C ASN A 13 22.31 16.03 7.89
N PHE A 14 21.50 15.01 7.64
CA PHE A 14 20.20 14.82 8.27
C PHE A 14 19.99 13.38 8.73
N SER A 15 19.27 13.26 9.80
CA SER A 15 18.90 11.98 10.42
C SER A 15 17.43 11.69 10.23
N VAL A 16 17.15 10.42 9.98
CA VAL A 16 15.81 9.85 9.89
C VAL A 16 15.70 8.70 10.88
N ALA A 17 14.59 8.64 11.60
CA ALA A 17 14.18 7.47 12.35
C ALA A 17 12.76 7.10 11.93
N MET A 18 12.53 5.82 11.71
CA MET A 18 11.20 5.30 11.39
C MET A 18 10.83 4.17 12.34
N VAL A 19 9.57 4.20 12.78
CA VAL A 19 8.97 3.17 13.62
C VAL A 19 7.88 2.48 12.84
N TRP A 20 7.90 1.16 12.83
CA TRP A 20 6.83 0.32 12.32
C TRP A 20 6.16 -0.40 13.49
N ILE A 21 4.85 -0.28 13.56
CA ILE A 21 4.02 -0.97 14.55
C ILE A 21 3.09 -1.91 13.79
N ASN A 22 3.24 -3.22 14.01
CA ASN A 22 2.46 -4.23 13.32
C ASN A 22 0.96 -4.07 13.58
N GLY A 23 0.13 -4.45 12.60
CA GLY A 23 -1.31 -4.40 12.72
C GLY A 23 -1.86 -3.00 12.46
N GLY A 24 -1.97 -2.61 11.20
CA GLY A 24 -2.61 -1.37 10.75
C GLY A 24 -4.14 -1.52 10.66
N SER A 25 -4.71 -1.04 9.56
CA SER A 25 -6.16 -1.11 9.34
C SER A 25 -6.71 -2.54 9.21
N SER A 26 -5.85 -3.52 8.93
CA SER A 26 -6.24 -4.94 8.90
C SER A 26 -6.71 -5.47 10.26
N GLU A 27 -6.29 -4.85 11.36
CA GLU A 27 -6.71 -5.19 12.72
C GLU A 27 -7.99 -4.47 13.16
N ASP A 28 -8.54 -3.57 12.35
CA ASP A 28 -9.79 -2.87 12.67
C ASP A 28 -10.95 -3.86 12.79
N ASN A 29 -11.66 -3.81 13.91
CA ASN A 29 -12.83 -4.64 14.14
C ASN A 29 -13.96 -4.32 13.14
N GLU A 30 -14.87 -5.27 12.94
CA GLU A 30 -16.07 -5.05 12.16
C GLU A 30 -16.93 -3.95 12.84
N GLY A 31 -17.47 -3.02 12.03
CA GLY A 31 -18.21 -1.85 12.50
C GLY A 31 -17.35 -0.72 13.09
N LYS A 32 -16.03 -0.87 13.14
CA LYS A 32 -15.07 0.14 13.64
C LYS A 32 -13.94 0.39 12.64
N LYS A 33 -14.18 0.19 11.33
CA LYS A 33 -13.17 0.40 10.28
C LYS A 33 -12.70 1.84 10.25
N GLY A 34 -11.37 2.04 10.34
CA GLY A 34 -10.70 3.33 10.45
C GLY A 34 -10.31 3.74 11.87
N ILE A 35 -10.52 2.87 12.89
CA ILE A 35 -10.14 3.19 14.26
C ILE A 35 -8.63 3.38 14.41
N ASN A 36 -7.81 2.55 13.74
CA ASN A 36 -6.36 2.71 13.72
C ASN A 36 -5.92 3.99 12.99
N LYS A 37 -6.66 4.46 11.96
CA LYS A 37 -6.43 5.75 11.32
C LYS A 37 -6.69 6.92 12.27
N ILE A 38 -7.79 6.89 13.03
CA ILE A 38 -8.08 7.90 14.06
C ILE A 38 -7.01 7.88 15.13
N LEU A 39 -6.66 6.70 15.64
CA LEU A 39 -5.63 6.55 16.68
C LEU A 39 -4.29 7.13 16.22
N SER A 40 -3.78 6.73 15.04
CA SER A 40 -2.51 7.24 14.53
C SER A 40 -2.52 8.77 14.36
N SER A 41 -3.64 9.33 13.90
CA SER A 41 -3.80 10.80 13.79
C SER A 41 -3.81 11.50 15.15
N LEU A 42 -4.32 10.86 16.20
CA LEU A 42 -4.30 11.39 17.57
C LEU A 42 -2.91 11.32 18.21
N LEU A 43 -2.14 10.26 17.93
CA LEU A 43 -0.76 10.14 18.44
C LEU A 43 0.12 11.32 18.03
N GLY A 44 -0.14 11.95 16.89
CA GLY A 44 0.55 13.13 16.40
C GLY A 44 0.04 14.47 16.97
N ARG A 45 -0.88 14.45 17.96
CA ARG A 45 -1.54 15.65 18.50
C ARG A 45 -1.03 16.08 19.88
N GLY A 46 0.18 15.68 20.24
CA GLY A 46 0.81 16.00 21.51
C GLY A 46 1.13 14.76 22.35
N CYS A 47 2.01 14.96 23.32
CA CYS A 47 2.46 13.90 24.21
C CYS A 47 2.78 14.49 25.58
N LYS A 48 3.15 13.64 26.54
CA LYS A 48 3.53 14.11 27.88
C LYS A 48 4.56 15.25 27.80
N GLY A 49 4.19 16.41 28.32
CA GLY A 49 5.03 17.61 28.35
C GLY A 49 4.83 18.58 27.17
N PHE A 50 3.99 18.23 26.21
CA PHE A 50 3.66 19.08 25.05
C PHE A 50 2.19 18.94 24.70
N ASP A 51 1.43 20.04 24.75
CA ASP A 51 0.10 20.06 24.13
C ASP A 51 0.19 20.06 22.59
N ASN A 52 -0.95 20.12 21.88
CA ASN A 52 -0.96 20.02 20.43
C ASN A 52 -0.23 21.17 19.73
N LEU A 53 -0.33 22.40 20.25
CA LEU A 53 0.34 23.58 19.65
C LEU A 53 1.82 23.57 19.99
N GLU A 54 2.15 23.41 21.27
CA GLU A 54 3.53 23.29 21.74
C GLU A 54 4.30 22.18 21.01
N PHE A 55 3.62 21.03 20.77
CA PHE A 55 4.21 19.91 20.05
C PHE A 55 4.51 20.25 18.59
N SER A 56 3.57 20.88 17.89
CA SER A 56 3.77 21.32 16.51
C SER A 56 4.87 22.38 16.41
N ASP A 57 4.80 23.40 17.28
CA ASP A 57 5.81 24.47 17.31
C ASP A 57 7.21 23.94 17.64
N TYR A 58 7.29 22.92 18.50
CA TYR A 58 8.57 22.29 18.83
C TYR A 58 9.17 21.55 17.65
N ILE A 59 8.37 20.81 16.89
CA ILE A 59 8.79 20.12 15.65
C ILE A 59 9.22 21.17 14.61
N ASP A 60 8.39 22.16 14.34
CA ASP A 60 8.60 23.17 13.30
C ASP A 60 9.81 24.07 13.60
N SER A 61 10.01 24.47 14.88
CA SER A 61 11.16 25.28 15.30
C SER A 61 12.51 24.60 15.12
N HIS A 62 12.54 23.27 15.00
CA HIS A 62 13.74 22.50 14.71
C HIS A 62 13.83 22.06 13.23
N GLY A 63 12.95 22.60 12.35
CA GLY A 63 12.90 22.23 10.93
C GLY A 63 12.72 20.74 10.70
N ALA A 64 11.94 20.08 11.56
CA ALA A 64 11.74 18.64 11.52
C ALA A 64 10.41 18.27 10.86
N GLU A 65 10.36 17.06 10.30
CA GLU A 65 9.15 16.45 9.75
C GLU A 65 8.78 15.23 10.60
N LEU A 66 7.54 15.21 11.10
CA LEU A 66 6.96 14.06 11.79
C LEU A 66 5.70 13.61 11.04
N ASN A 67 5.71 12.38 10.48
CA ASN A 67 4.58 11.83 9.76
C ASN A 67 4.11 10.53 10.42
N LEU A 68 2.78 10.36 10.49
CA LEU A 68 2.13 9.16 10.98
C LEU A 68 1.15 8.65 9.92
N GLU A 69 1.38 7.43 9.45
CA GLU A 69 0.59 6.81 8.40
C GLU A 69 0.08 5.43 8.84
N THR A 70 -1.21 5.19 8.62
CA THR A 70 -1.81 3.87 8.83
C THR A 70 -1.93 3.16 7.50
N LEU A 71 -1.21 2.04 7.37
CA LEU A 71 -1.26 1.11 6.25
C LEU A 71 -2.12 -0.10 6.62
N GLU A 72 -2.33 -1.02 5.67
CA GLU A 72 -3.08 -2.24 5.96
C GLU A 72 -2.39 -3.10 7.04
N ASP A 73 -1.06 -3.27 6.94
CA ASP A 73 -0.30 -4.22 7.76
C ASP A 73 0.40 -3.57 8.97
N GLY A 74 0.42 -2.26 9.05
CA GLY A 74 1.10 -1.56 10.13
C GLY A 74 0.85 -0.06 10.17
N THR A 75 1.29 0.54 11.26
CA THR A 75 1.39 2.00 11.38
C THR A 75 2.86 2.40 11.25
N LEU A 76 3.14 3.28 10.31
CA LEU A 76 4.46 3.89 10.09
C LEU A 76 4.51 5.27 10.75
N ILE A 77 5.54 5.48 11.55
CA ILE A 77 5.86 6.79 12.12
C ILE A 77 7.26 7.16 11.64
N SER A 78 7.42 8.32 11.02
CA SER A 78 8.71 8.80 10.53
C SER A 78 9.05 10.15 11.11
N LEU A 79 10.26 10.31 11.62
CA LEU A 79 10.85 11.55 12.09
C LEU A 79 12.10 11.83 11.28
N LYS A 80 12.19 13.06 10.73
CA LYS A 80 13.32 13.54 9.96
C LYS A 80 13.73 14.92 10.43
N SER A 81 15.01 15.15 10.65
CA SER A 81 15.55 16.45 11.03
C SER A 81 17.04 16.57 10.70
N LEU A 82 17.59 17.78 10.82
CA LEU A 82 19.04 17.96 10.79
C LEU A 82 19.70 17.19 11.94
N ASP A 83 20.92 16.71 11.72
CA ASP A 83 21.67 15.92 12.68
C ASP A 83 21.86 16.60 14.04
N GLU A 84 22.02 17.93 14.04
CA GLU A 84 22.21 18.74 15.24
C GLU A 84 21.00 18.75 16.18
N TYR A 85 19.78 18.65 15.63
CA TYR A 85 18.53 18.66 16.40
C TYR A 85 17.98 17.26 16.69
N PHE A 86 18.47 16.25 15.98
CA PHE A 86 17.91 14.91 16.02
C PHE A 86 17.87 14.28 17.43
N TYR A 87 18.88 14.54 18.25
CA TYR A 87 18.93 14.03 19.63
C TYR A 87 17.85 14.60 20.55
N LYS A 88 17.43 15.84 20.29
CA LYS A 88 16.36 16.48 21.04
C LYS A 88 15.00 15.93 20.64
N LEU A 89 14.84 15.60 19.36
CA LEU A 89 13.57 15.18 18.76
C LEU A 89 13.33 13.67 18.84
N PHE A 90 14.38 12.86 18.78
CA PHE A 90 14.26 11.40 18.79
C PHE A 90 13.45 10.83 19.97
N PRO A 91 13.57 11.34 21.22
CA PRO A 91 12.74 10.88 22.34
C PRO A 91 11.23 11.09 22.15
N LEU A 92 10.83 12.02 21.28
CA LEU A 92 9.42 12.25 20.98
C LEU A 92 8.76 11.02 20.39
N LEU A 93 9.48 10.20 19.59
CA LEU A 93 8.95 8.95 19.04
C LEU A 93 8.48 7.99 20.14
N ASP A 94 9.22 7.92 21.23
CA ASP A 94 8.80 7.11 22.39
C ASP A 94 7.63 7.74 23.14
N LEU A 95 7.65 9.06 23.32
CA LEU A 95 6.60 9.78 24.03
C LEU A 95 5.25 9.70 23.30
N ILE A 96 5.20 9.88 21.99
CA ILE A 96 3.93 9.81 21.21
C ILE A 96 3.33 8.40 21.20
N ILE A 97 4.14 7.36 21.38
CA ILE A 97 3.66 5.99 21.41
C ILE A 97 3.28 5.56 22.82
N ASN A 98 4.09 5.88 23.83
CA ASN A 98 3.89 5.42 25.21
C ASN A 98 3.05 6.38 26.06
N ASN A 99 3.18 7.68 25.84
CA ASN A 99 2.59 8.73 26.65
C ASN A 99 1.93 9.82 25.77
N PRO A 100 1.09 9.44 24.75
CA PRO A 100 0.40 10.44 23.93
C PRO A 100 -0.62 11.20 24.76
N MET A 101 -0.88 12.45 24.38
CA MET A 101 -1.95 13.25 24.94
C MET A 101 -3.26 13.00 24.17
N LEU A 102 -3.93 11.90 24.48
CA LEU A 102 -5.18 11.51 23.81
C LEU A 102 -6.37 12.32 24.38
N LEU A 103 -6.51 13.58 23.98
CA LEU A 103 -7.59 14.45 24.45
C LEU A 103 -8.90 14.19 23.67
N GLU A 104 -10.04 14.15 24.36
CA GLU A 104 -11.34 13.96 23.74
C GLU A 104 -11.70 15.10 22.77
N SER A 105 -11.32 16.34 23.07
CA SER A 105 -11.48 17.48 22.17
C SER A 105 -10.74 17.29 20.85
N GLN A 106 -9.51 16.77 20.89
CA GLN A 106 -8.73 16.43 19.68
C GLN A 106 -9.33 15.26 18.92
N PHE A 107 -9.89 14.26 19.62
CA PHE A 107 -10.60 13.15 18.99
C PHE A 107 -11.78 13.66 18.13
N GLN A 108 -12.59 14.59 18.61
CA GLN A 108 -13.70 15.13 17.84
C GLN A 108 -13.22 15.84 16.55
N ASN A 109 -12.12 16.58 16.64
CA ASN A 109 -11.52 17.24 15.49
C ASN A 109 -10.97 16.22 14.47
N VAL A 110 -10.22 15.23 14.94
CA VAL A 110 -9.66 14.16 14.08
C VAL A 110 -10.77 13.36 13.41
N LYS A 111 -11.82 13.01 14.15
CA LYS A 111 -12.99 12.30 13.64
C LYS A 111 -13.67 13.09 12.52
N LYS A 112 -13.93 14.38 12.73
CA LYS A 112 -14.51 15.27 11.72
C LYS A 112 -13.64 15.34 10.47
N ASN A 113 -12.35 15.63 10.62
CA ASN A 113 -11.41 15.73 9.49
C ASN A 113 -11.30 14.42 8.71
N THR A 114 -11.35 13.28 9.40
CA THR A 114 -11.35 11.96 8.75
C THR A 114 -12.62 11.73 7.93
N ILE A 115 -13.80 12.12 8.45
CA ILE A 115 -15.06 12.05 7.71
C ILE A 115 -15.01 12.94 6.46
N ASP A 116 -14.54 14.18 6.61
CA ASP A 116 -14.44 15.14 5.49
C ASP A 116 -13.49 14.62 4.40
N SER A 117 -12.35 14.03 4.80
CA SER A 117 -11.40 13.38 3.86
C SER A 117 -12.05 12.21 3.13
N LEU A 118 -12.75 11.32 3.85
CA LEU A 118 -13.47 10.18 3.26
C LEU A 118 -14.59 10.61 2.31
N CYS A 119 -15.27 11.72 2.58
CA CYS A 119 -16.26 12.28 1.67
C CYS A 119 -15.61 12.74 0.35
N LYS A 120 -14.46 13.43 0.42
CA LYS A 120 -13.69 13.83 -0.77
C LYS A 120 -13.14 12.61 -1.55
N GLU A 121 -12.64 11.58 -0.87
CA GLU A 121 -12.20 10.34 -1.52
C GLU A 121 -13.31 9.67 -2.32
N LYS A 122 -14.57 9.73 -1.85
CA LYS A 122 -15.75 9.18 -2.54
C LYS A 122 -16.16 9.95 -3.79
N GLU A 123 -15.61 11.13 -4.04
CA GLU A 123 -15.82 11.89 -5.27
C GLU A 123 -14.86 11.47 -6.39
N ASN A 124 -13.73 10.84 -6.03
CA ASN A 124 -12.72 10.41 -7.00
C ASN A 124 -13.14 9.09 -7.68
N PRO A 125 -13.33 9.08 -9.01
CA PRO A 125 -13.74 7.89 -9.77
C PRO A 125 -12.78 6.71 -9.62
N PHE A 126 -11.48 6.98 -9.54
CA PHE A 126 -10.46 5.94 -9.35
C PHE A 126 -10.65 5.24 -8.00
N ASN A 127 -10.80 6.00 -6.92
CA ASN A 127 -10.99 5.45 -5.57
C ASN A 127 -12.29 4.64 -5.47
N ILE A 128 -13.38 5.10 -6.10
CA ILE A 128 -14.67 4.39 -6.15
C ILE A 128 -14.49 3.02 -6.86
N THR A 129 -13.80 3.02 -7.99
CA THR A 129 -13.57 1.82 -8.79
C THR A 129 -12.68 0.84 -8.05
N PHE A 130 -11.59 1.34 -7.43
CA PHE A 130 -10.67 0.53 -6.63
C PHE A 130 -11.34 -0.08 -5.40
N GLU A 131 -12.18 0.69 -4.70
CA GLU A 131 -12.91 0.23 -3.53
C GLU A 131 -13.85 -0.94 -3.88
N LYS A 132 -14.53 -0.90 -5.02
CA LYS A 132 -15.36 -2.00 -5.50
C LYS A 132 -14.52 -3.21 -5.92
N TRP A 133 -13.42 -2.97 -6.65
CA TRP A 133 -12.52 -4.04 -7.07
C TRP A 133 -11.92 -4.78 -5.86
N ARG A 134 -11.41 -4.05 -4.86
CA ARG A 134 -10.82 -4.68 -3.67
C ARG A 134 -11.82 -5.53 -2.88
N LYS A 135 -13.08 -5.10 -2.78
CA LYS A 135 -14.17 -5.87 -2.15
C LYS A 135 -14.47 -7.18 -2.89
N LEU A 136 -14.45 -7.17 -4.21
CA LEU A 136 -14.62 -8.38 -5.02
C LEU A 136 -13.47 -9.37 -4.78
N VAL A 137 -12.25 -8.87 -4.87
CA VAL A 137 -11.04 -9.69 -4.87
C VAL A 137 -10.74 -10.26 -3.49
N TYR A 138 -10.89 -9.44 -2.45
CA TYR A 138 -10.54 -9.83 -1.08
C TYR A 138 -11.70 -10.34 -0.24
N PHE A 139 -12.93 -10.09 -0.67
CA PHE A 139 -14.16 -10.55 0.00
C PHE A 139 -14.16 -10.24 1.51
N LYS A 140 -14.06 -11.24 2.40
CA LYS A 140 -14.02 -11.08 3.87
C LYS A 140 -12.61 -10.86 4.44
N HIS A 141 -11.57 -10.86 3.62
CA HIS A 141 -10.23 -10.58 4.10
C HIS A 141 -10.13 -9.11 4.53
N PRO A 142 -9.35 -8.76 5.57
CA PRO A 142 -9.18 -7.37 6.00
C PRO A 142 -8.76 -6.39 4.90
N TYR A 143 -8.03 -6.83 3.88
CA TYR A 143 -7.67 -6.00 2.74
C TYR A 143 -8.84 -5.61 1.82
N ALA A 144 -10.02 -6.17 2.02
CA ALA A 144 -11.24 -5.72 1.35
C ALA A 144 -11.69 -4.33 1.79
N TYR A 145 -11.19 -3.82 2.92
CA TYR A 145 -11.63 -2.58 3.51
C TYR A 145 -10.64 -1.43 3.26
N ASN A 146 -11.16 -0.20 3.16
CA ASN A 146 -10.35 1.00 3.04
C ASN A 146 -9.53 1.22 4.33
N PRO A 147 -8.21 1.41 4.27
CA PRO A 147 -7.38 1.70 5.45
C PRO A 147 -7.82 2.94 6.24
N SER A 148 -8.40 3.94 5.56
CA SER A 148 -8.96 5.13 6.20
C SER A 148 -10.33 4.88 6.85
N GLY A 149 -10.93 3.68 6.66
CA GLY A 149 -12.25 3.32 7.17
C GLY A 149 -13.39 3.77 6.27
N TYR A 150 -14.59 3.85 6.87
CA TYR A 150 -15.81 4.28 6.20
C TYR A 150 -16.55 5.32 7.05
N VAL A 151 -17.18 6.29 6.42
CA VAL A 151 -17.96 7.34 7.12
C VAL A 151 -18.95 6.72 8.13
N LYS A 152 -19.64 5.63 7.74
CA LYS A 152 -20.58 4.92 8.62
C LYS A 152 -19.89 4.43 9.90
N ASP A 153 -18.75 3.78 9.78
CA ASP A 153 -18.01 3.20 10.91
C ASP A 153 -17.36 4.32 11.75
N ILE A 154 -16.69 5.27 11.10
CA ILE A 154 -16.08 6.43 11.79
C ILE A 154 -17.11 7.20 12.61
N SER A 155 -18.34 7.40 12.09
CA SER A 155 -19.40 8.10 12.81
C SER A 155 -19.78 7.43 14.13
N THR A 156 -19.69 6.11 14.21
CA THR A 156 -20.02 5.33 15.42
C THR A 156 -18.85 5.13 16.40
N ILE A 157 -17.60 5.40 15.97
CA ILE A 157 -16.44 5.30 16.86
C ILE A 157 -16.55 6.35 17.97
N THR A 158 -16.41 5.89 19.21
CA THR A 158 -16.39 6.71 20.42
C THR A 158 -14.96 6.96 20.90
N TYR A 159 -14.79 7.97 21.74
CA TYR A 159 -13.50 8.21 22.39
C TYR A 159 -13.03 7.01 23.24
N SER A 160 -13.96 6.35 23.94
CA SER A 160 -13.70 5.14 24.70
C SER A 160 -13.17 3.99 23.81
N ASP A 161 -13.73 3.82 22.59
CA ASP A 161 -13.23 2.83 21.64
C ASP A 161 -11.74 3.06 21.31
N VAL A 162 -11.38 4.34 21.11
CA VAL A 162 -9.98 4.71 20.78
C VAL A 162 -9.04 4.43 21.95
N LEU A 163 -9.45 4.67 23.18
CA LEU A 163 -8.65 4.32 24.36
C LEU A 163 -8.43 2.82 24.51
N VAL A 164 -9.45 2.01 24.22
CA VAL A 164 -9.33 0.55 24.18
C VAL A 164 -8.35 0.13 23.09
N GLU A 165 -8.49 0.71 21.87
CA GLU A 165 -7.59 0.39 20.76
C GLU A 165 -6.14 0.83 21.04
N TYR A 166 -5.93 1.97 21.72
CA TYR A 166 -4.60 2.39 22.14
C TYR A 166 -3.95 1.36 23.10
N ASN A 167 -4.72 0.76 24.00
CA ASN A 167 -4.20 -0.30 24.86
C ASN A 167 -3.79 -1.55 24.07
N ASN A 168 -4.55 -1.93 23.03
CA ASN A 168 -4.17 -3.01 22.10
C ASN A 168 -2.91 -2.63 21.30
N PHE A 169 -2.86 -1.41 20.79
CA PHE A 169 -1.77 -0.88 19.99
C PHE A 169 -0.42 -0.93 20.72
N LYS A 170 -0.38 -0.58 22.01
CA LYS A 170 0.85 -0.64 22.83
C LYS A 170 1.44 -2.05 22.99
N ASN A 171 0.62 -3.08 22.79
CA ASN A 171 1.04 -4.48 22.95
C ASN A 171 1.51 -5.10 21.62
N ARG A 172 1.46 -4.36 20.50
CA ARG A 172 1.90 -4.82 19.19
C ARG A 172 3.42 -4.87 19.08
N ASN A 173 3.91 -5.61 18.07
CA ASN A 173 5.33 -5.62 17.76
C ASN A 173 5.75 -4.28 17.16
N ILE A 174 6.83 -3.73 17.71
CA ILE A 174 7.40 -2.45 17.29
C ILE A 174 8.81 -2.66 16.80
N TYR A 175 9.14 -2.07 15.65
CA TYR A 175 10.45 -2.09 15.04
C TYR A 175 10.89 -0.66 14.77
N LEU A 176 12.18 -0.38 14.94
CA LEU A 176 12.79 0.92 14.72
C LEU A 176 13.98 0.76 13.76
N ILE A 177 14.09 1.66 12.80
CA ILE A 177 15.26 1.82 11.95
C ILE A 177 15.72 3.28 11.94
N SER A 178 17.02 3.51 11.89
CA SER A 178 17.59 4.86 11.76
C SER A 178 18.91 4.83 11.02
N ASN A 179 19.22 5.93 10.31
CA ASN A 179 20.56 6.17 9.75
C ASN A 179 21.52 6.81 10.78
N ASN A 180 21.04 7.31 11.90
CA ASN A 180 21.90 7.87 12.93
C ASN A 180 22.51 6.78 13.79
N LEU A 181 23.82 6.56 13.63
CA LEU A 181 24.55 5.50 14.32
C LEU A 181 24.81 5.76 15.81
N LYS A 182 24.67 7.01 16.25
CA LYS A 182 24.94 7.43 17.64
C LYS A 182 23.76 7.15 18.58
N ILE A 183 22.56 6.87 18.05
CA ILE A 183 21.39 6.52 18.86
C ILE A 183 21.59 5.17 19.54
N ASN A 184 21.20 5.04 20.78
CA ASN A 184 21.29 3.79 21.56
C ASN A 184 19.89 3.25 21.88
N ASN A 185 19.71 1.90 21.85
CA ASN A 185 18.46 1.22 22.21
C ASN A 185 17.98 1.55 23.63
N LYS A 186 18.89 1.99 24.52
CA LYS A 186 18.56 2.33 25.91
C LYS A 186 17.57 3.50 26.02
N ASN A 187 17.46 4.31 24.97
CA ASN A 187 16.61 5.51 24.94
C ASN A 187 15.21 5.23 24.39
N PHE A 188 14.86 3.96 24.12
CA PHE A 188 13.59 3.58 23.51
C PHE A 188 13.02 2.37 24.29
N GLU A 189 12.16 2.65 25.26
CA GLU A 189 11.61 1.63 26.19
C GLU A 189 10.73 0.60 25.49
N LEU A 190 10.10 0.97 24.37
CA LEU A 190 9.15 0.14 23.63
C LEU A 190 9.72 -1.13 23.02
N ILE A 191 11.01 -1.13 22.66
CA ILE A 191 11.66 -2.26 21.99
C ILE A 191 11.80 -3.46 22.94
N ASN A 192 11.65 -3.22 24.25
CA ASN A 192 11.89 -4.22 25.29
C ASN A 192 10.62 -4.97 25.74
N LYS A 193 9.43 -4.65 25.23
CA LYS A 193 8.17 -5.33 25.62
C LYS A 193 7.90 -6.61 24.82
N ASN A 194 7.29 -7.59 25.49
CA ASN A 194 7.09 -8.97 25.01
C ASN A 194 6.11 -9.08 23.84
N ASN A 195 6.43 -10.02 22.95
CA ASN A 195 5.71 -10.31 21.72
C ASN A 195 4.42 -11.07 21.90
N GLN A 196 3.31 -10.55 21.45
CA GLN A 196 2.20 -11.36 20.98
C GLN A 196 2.28 -11.51 19.46
N LYS A 197 2.29 -12.74 18.96
CA LYS A 197 2.17 -13.02 17.53
C LYS A 197 0.70 -12.83 17.15
N ASN A 198 0.37 -11.69 16.57
CA ASN A 198 -0.90 -11.55 15.90
C ASN A 198 -0.87 -12.41 14.63
N LYS A 199 -1.57 -13.52 14.66
CA LYS A 199 -1.81 -14.36 13.49
C LYS A 199 -3.13 -13.90 12.87
N LEU A 200 -3.07 -13.07 11.84
CA LEU A 200 -4.20 -12.94 10.94
C LEU A 200 -4.53 -14.34 10.39
N LYS A 201 -5.77 -14.77 10.61
CA LYS A 201 -6.23 -16.05 10.07
C LYS A 201 -6.29 -15.93 8.55
N HIS A 202 -5.50 -16.72 7.83
CA HIS A 202 -5.65 -16.90 6.40
C HIS A 202 -7.07 -17.44 6.12
N LEU A 203 -7.95 -16.59 5.64
CA LEU A 203 -9.27 -17.04 5.17
C LEU A 203 -9.08 -17.69 3.81
N LYS A 204 -9.18 -19.02 3.79
CA LYS A 204 -9.23 -19.78 2.54
C LYS A 204 -10.51 -19.43 1.80
N LYS A 205 -10.38 -19.05 0.54
CA LYS A 205 -11.48 -18.72 -0.36
C LYS A 205 -11.98 -20.00 -1.03
N ASN A 206 -13.26 -20.36 -0.84
CA ASN A 206 -13.92 -21.31 -1.73
C ASN A 206 -14.22 -20.60 -3.05
N ARG A 207 -13.70 -21.11 -4.18
CA ARG A 207 -13.64 -20.40 -5.47
C ARG A 207 -14.95 -20.42 -6.30
N ASN A 208 -15.95 -21.20 -5.94
CA ASN A 208 -17.00 -21.60 -6.89
C ASN A 208 -18.21 -20.67 -7.06
N ASP A 209 -18.37 -19.60 -6.22
CA ASP A 209 -19.59 -18.76 -6.23
C ASP A 209 -19.33 -17.24 -6.31
N PHE A 210 -18.25 -16.80 -6.93
CA PHE A 210 -17.90 -15.37 -6.89
C PHE A 210 -18.33 -14.59 -8.13
N VAL A 211 -19.12 -13.53 -7.89
CA VAL A 211 -19.29 -12.44 -8.85
C VAL A 211 -17.93 -11.79 -9.08
N ARG A 212 -17.42 -11.87 -10.32
CA ARG A 212 -16.11 -11.33 -10.70
C ARG A 212 -16.19 -9.92 -11.29
N TYR A 213 -17.36 -9.31 -11.24
CA TYR A 213 -17.63 -8.02 -11.86
C TYR A 213 -18.34 -7.08 -10.90
N ALA A 214 -17.96 -5.81 -10.91
CA ALA A 214 -18.70 -4.72 -10.27
C ALA A 214 -18.73 -3.48 -11.16
N SER A 215 -19.82 -2.73 -11.11
CA SER A 215 -19.97 -1.48 -11.84
C SER A 215 -20.45 -0.36 -10.95
N THR A 216 -20.05 0.87 -11.29
CA THR A 216 -20.63 2.11 -10.76
C THR A 216 -21.05 2.97 -11.94
N PHE A 217 -22.36 3.18 -12.08
CA PHE A 217 -22.90 4.02 -13.14
C PHE A 217 -22.96 5.48 -12.68
N LYS A 218 -22.32 6.35 -13.43
CA LYS A 218 -22.35 7.79 -13.26
C LYS A 218 -22.31 8.46 -14.61
N ASP A 219 -22.99 9.59 -14.74
CA ASP A 219 -22.83 10.48 -15.89
C ASP A 219 -21.41 11.06 -15.82
N SER A 220 -20.55 10.53 -16.66
CA SER A 220 -19.11 10.84 -16.69
C SER A 220 -18.60 10.73 -18.12
N ASN A 221 -17.73 11.65 -18.50
CA ASN A 221 -17.05 11.60 -19.80
C ASN A 221 -15.89 10.59 -19.84
N GLN A 222 -15.61 9.94 -18.70
CA GLN A 222 -14.52 8.96 -18.56
C GLN A 222 -15.04 7.63 -18.04
N ILE A 223 -14.45 6.56 -18.55
CA ILE A 223 -14.55 5.21 -18.03
C ILE A 223 -13.26 4.86 -17.30
N ILE A 224 -13.38 4.44 -16.05
CA ILE A 224 -12.27 3.85 -15.30
C ILE A 224 -12.45 2.34 -15.28
N LEU A 225 -11.43 1.61 -15.74
CA LEU A 225 -11.38 0.16 -15.77
C LEU A 225 -10.28 -0.33 -14.82
N MET A 226 -10.58 -1.35 -14.04
CA MET A 226 -9.65 -2.03 -13.16
C MET A 226 -9.82 -3.53 -13.29
N ILE A 227 -8.75 -4.23 -13.71
CA ILE A 227 -8.77 -5.67 -13.96
C ILE A 227 -7.55 -6.31 -13.30
N GLY A 228 -7.77 -7.37 -12.53
CA GLY A 228 -6.69 -8.08 -11.86
C GLY A 228 -7.15 -9.06 -10.80
N ASN A 229 -6.23 -9.50 -9.95
CA ASN A 229 -6.50 -10.49 -8.92
C ASN A 229 -5.64 -10.23 -7.67
N GLN A 230 -5.94 -10.92 -6.57
CA GLN A 230 -4.99 -11.10 -5.49
C GLN A 230 -3.92 -12.12 -5.93
N THR A 231 -2.68 -11.83 -5.59
CA THR A 231 -1.53 -12.65 -5.95
C THR A 231 -0.85 -13.24 -4.73
N CYS A 232 0.46 -13.38 -4.73
CA CYS A 232 1.20 -13.92 -3.60
C CYS A 232 1.58 -12.85 -2.56
N SER A 233 2.02 -13.31 -1.38
CA SER A 233 2.71 -12.47 -0.41
C SER A 233 4.14 -12.16 -0.86
N GLN A 234 4.75 -11.15 -0.27
CA GLN A 234 6.14 -10.80 -0.57
C GLN A 234 7.14 -11.93 -0.29
N SER A 235 6.88 -12.77 0.70
CA SER A 235 7.73 -13.92 1.05
C SER A 235 7.68 -15.09 0.05
N SER A 236 6.81 -15.04 -0.95
CA SER A 236 6.64 -16.09 -1.94
C SER A 236 7.74 -16.08 -2.99
N HIS A 237 8.12 -17.27 -3.50
CA HIS A 237 9.00 -17.40 -4.67
C HIS A 237 8.40 -16.80 -5.95
N GLU A 238 7.09 -16.60 -6.02
CA GLU A 238 6.38 -15.98 -7.15
C GLU A 238 6.47 -14.44 -7.14
N TYR A 239 6.96 -13.84 -6.04
CA TYR A 239 7.08 -12.39 -5.90
C TYR A 239 7.97 -11.77 -6.99
N LEU A 240 9.16 -12.33 -7.22
CA LEU A 240 10.09 -11.80 -8.21
C LEU A 240 9.56 -11.89 -9.64
N PRO A 241 9.04 -13.03 -10.13
CA PRO A 241 8.36 -13.11 -11.43
C PRO A 241 7.21 -12.09 -11.60
N LEU A 242 6.40 -11.86 -10.54
CA LEU A 242 5.35 -10.83 -10.57
C LEU A 242 5.91 -9.42 -10.71
N LYS A 243 7.03 -9.11 -10.05
CA LYS A 243 7.71 -7.80 -10.21
C LYS A 243 8.31 -7.63 -11.60
N VAL A 244 8.82 -8.69 -12.22
CA VAL A 244 9.28 -8.66 -13.62
C VAL A 244 8.08 -8.43 -14.56
N LEU A 245 6.94 -9.09 -14.33
CA LEU A 245 5.71 -8.85 -15.11
C LEU A 245 5.21 -7.41 -14.95
N GLU A 246 5.19 -6.87 -13.73
CA GLU A 246 4.84 -5.47 -13.48
C GLU A 246 5.73 -4.51 -14.28
N SER A 247 7.05 -4.76 -14.24
CA SER A 247 8.04 -3.97 -15.00
C SER A 247 7.81 -4.05 -16.51
N HIS A 248 7.52 -5.24 -17.04
CA HIS A 248 7.20 -5.44 -18.45
C HIS A 248 5.97 -4.63 -18.87
N LEU A 249 4.93 -4.66 -18.05
CA LEU A 249 3.64 -4.02 -18.36
C LEU A 249 3.66 -2.51 -18.18
N SER A 250 4.33 -1.96 -17.14
CA SER A 250 4.09 -0.56 -16.73
C SER A 250 5.34 0.31 -16.55
N TYR A 251 6.59 -0.22 -16.56
CA TYR A 251 7.76 0.62 -16.28
C TYR A 251 8.30 1.32 -17.52
N GLY A 252 8.21 2.66 -17.52
CA GLY A 252 8.77 3.53 -18.53
C GLY A 252 8.00 3.53 -19.87
N MET A 253 8.41 4.42 -20.77
CA MET A 253 7.73 4.67 -22.05
C MET A 253 7.72 3.48 -23.03
N SER A 254 8.64 2.53 -22.87
CA SER A 254 8.67 1.30 -23.68
C SER A 254 7.90 0.13 -23.04
N SER A 255 7.12 0.37 -21.98
CA SER A 255 6.26 -0.65 -21.38
C SER A 255 5.06 -0.97 -22.27
N VAL A 256 4.54 -2.18 -22.14
CA VAL A 256 3.45 -2.68 -23.00
C VAL A 256 2.21 -1.79 -22.92
N LEU A 257 1.77 -1.45 -21.70
CA LEU A 257 0.59 -0.62 -21.52
C LEU A 257 0.77 0.78 -22.10
N PHE A 258 1.92 1.40 -21.83
CA PHE A 258 2.21 2.73 -22.38
C PHE A 258 2.21 2.72 -23.92
N GLN A 259 2.89 1.75 -24.53
CA GLN A 259 2.96 1.63 -25.99
C GLN A 259 1.60 1.36 -26.61
N LEU A 260 0.80 0.43 -26.06
CA LEU A 260 -0.49 0.07 -26.63
C LEU A 260 -1.54 1.18 -26.45
N PHE A 261 -1.64 1.77 -25.28
CA PHE A 261 -2.76 2.66 -24.96
C PHE A 261 -2.46 4.14 -25.20
N ARG A 262 -1.19 4.55 -25.08
CA ARG A 262 -0.81 5.95 -25.23
C ARG A 262 -0.16 6.24 -26.57
N GLU A 263 0.94 5.56 -26.91
CA GLU A 263 1.73 5.89 -28.11
C GLU A 263 1.05 5.46 -29.39
N LYS A 264 0.64 4.19 -29.51
CA LYS A 264 0.10 3.64 -30.76
C LYS A 264 -1.33 4.07 -31.04
N ASN A 265 -2.16 4.13 -30.01
CA ASN A 265 -3.59 4.35 -30.18
C ASN A 265 -4.12 5.67 -29.59
N GLY A 266 -3.35 6.40 -28.80
CA GLY A 266 -3.75 7.70 -28.24
C GLY A 266 -5.02 7.65 -27.36
N LEU A 267 -5.26 6.53 -26.67
CA LEU A 267 -6.54 6.27 -25.99
C LEU A 267 -6.60 6.85 -24.58
N THR A 268 -5.45 6.93 -23.89
CA THR A 268 -5.40 7.36 -22.50
C THR A 268 -4.05 7.98 -22.14
N TYR A 269 -4.07 8.82 -21.10
CA TYR A 269 -2.86 9.32 -20.42
C TYR A 269 -2.59 8.60 -19.10
N ASP A 270 -3.59 7.89 -18.55
CA ASP A 270 -3.50 7.22 -17.24
C ASP A 270 -3.77 5.73 -17.39
N VAL A 271 -2.68 4.96 -17.42
CA VAL A 271 -2.66 3.50 -17.52
C VAL A 271 -1.45 2.95 -16.76
N GLY A 272 -1.65 1.87 -16.03
CA GLY A 272 -0.56 1.26 -15.27
C GLY A 272 -0.94 -0.02 -14.55
N VAL A 273 0.00 -0.50 -13.73
CA VAL A 273 -0.18 -1.63 -12.83
C VAL A 273 -0.05 -1.15 -11.39
N PHE A 274 -0.94 -1.59 -10.52
CA PHE A 274 -0.86 -1.39 -9.08
C PHE A 274 -0.56 -2.73 -8.41
N ASN A 275 0.64 -2.86 -7.87
CA ASN A 275 1.14 -4.09 -7.21
C ASN A 275 1.98 -3.72 -5.98
N PRO A 276 1.33 -3.18 -4.91
CA PRO A 276 2.02 -2.79 -3.68
C PRO A 276 2.52 -4.02 -2.91
N ILE A 277 3.54 -3.79 -2.10
CA ILE A 277 4.05 -4.78 -1.15
C ILE A 277 3.01 -4.99 -0.04
N ARG A 278 2.74 -6.28 0.29
CA ARG A 278 1.84 -6.68 1.38
C ARG A 278 2.42 -7.87 2.14
N GLN A 279 2.08 -7.96 3.42
CA GLN A 279 2.45 -9.12 4.25
C GLN A 279 1.78 -10.41 3.76
N TYR A 280 0.53 -10.29 3.32
CA TYR A 280 -0.27 -11.38 2.76
C TYR A 280 -0.45 -11.21 1.25
N ASN A 281 -1.48 -11.81 0.68
CA ASN A 281 -1.75 -11.77 -0.75
C ASN A 281 -1.90 -10.33 -1.25
N ALA A 282 -0.96 -9.88 -2.08
CA ALA A 282 -0.95 -8.55 -2.66
C ALA A 282 -1.93 -8.42 -3.84
N PRO A 283 -2.47 -7.23 -4.14
CA PRO A 283 -3.18 -7.01 -5.37
C PRO A 283 -2.21 -6.92 -6.55
N PHE A 284 -2.61 -7.48 -7.71
CA PHE A 284 -2.01 -7.17 -9.00
C PHE A 284 -3.14 -6.67 -9.90
N LEU A 285 -3.15 -5.38 -10.16
CA LEU A 285 -4.25 -4.68 -10.79
C LEU A 285 -3.76 -3.86 -11.95
N ILE A 286 -4.27 -4.13 -13.16
CA ILE A 286 -4.13 -3.25 -14.33
C ILE A 286 -5.27 -2.24 -14.27
N TYR A 287 -4.95 -0.95 -14.35
CA TYR A 287 -5.93 0.12 -14.40
C TYR A 287 -5.75 0.99 -15.64
N LEU A 288 -6.84 1.52 -16.14
CA LEU A 288 -6.82 2.51 -17.20
C LEU A 288 -8.02 3.46 -17.11
N SER A 289 -7.80 4.72 -17.51
CA SER A 289 -8.81 5.77 -17.60
C SER A 289 -8.92 6.23 -19.04
N VAL A 290 -10.10 6.10 -19.63
CA VAL A 290 -10.33 6.42 -21.05
C VAL A 290 -11.60 7.26 -21.22
N SER A 291 -11.68 8.02 -22.31
CA SER A 291 -12.92 8.70 -22.70
C SER A 291 -14.01 7.68 -23.11
N ASN A 292 -15.28 8.06 -22.96
CA ASN A 292 -16.42 7.23 -23.39
C ASN A 292 -16.30 6.80 -24.87
N LYS A 293 -15.78 7.67 -25.75
CA LYS A 293 -15.57 7.39 -27.17
C LYS A 293 -14.63 6.21 -27.40
N ASN A 294 -13.58 6.11 -26.61
CA ASN A 294 -12.49 5.16 -26.79
C ASN A 294 -12.66 3.88 -25.92
N ALA A 295 -13.67 3.84 -25.05
CA ALA A 295 -13.79 2.83 -24.01
C ALA A 295 -13.86 1.39 -24.53
N ILE A 296 -14.63 1.14 -25.58
CA ILE A 296 -14.79 -0.19 -26.17
C ILE A 296 -13.49 -0.66 -26.80
N LEU A 297 -12.89 0.17 -27.68
CA LEU A 297 -11.61 -0.14 -28.32
C LEU A 297 -10.51 -0.41 -27.30
N ALA A 298 -10.43 0.43 -26.25
CA ALA A 298 -9.45 0.24 -25.19
C ALA A 298 -9.67 -1.08 -24.46
N PHE A 299 -10.92 -1.45 -24.21
CA PHE A 299 -11.22 -2.72 -23.56
C PHE A 299 -10.89 -3.94 -24.45
N GLU A 300 -11.17 -3.88 -25.74
CA GLU A 300 -10.82 -4.94 -26.71
C GLU A 300 -9.30 -5.16 -26.76
N ILE A 301 -8.52 -4.06 -26.84
CA ILE A 301 -7.04 -4.12 -26.78
C ILE A 301 -6.57 -4.73 -25.47
N LEU A 302 -7.20 -4.39 -24.33
CA LEU A 302 -6.85 -4.96 -23.02
C LEU A 302 -7.18 -6.46 -22.96
N LEU A 303 -8.31 -6.89 -23.51
CA LEU A 303 -8.68 -8.31 -23.60
C LEU A 303 -7.68 -9.10 -24.45
N GLU A 304 -7.28 -8.56 -25.59
CA GLU A 304 -6.27 -9.20 -26.45
C GLU A 304 -4.92 -9.30 -25.73
N LEU A 305 -4.49 -8.25 -25.04
CA LEU A 305 -3.28 -8.28 -24.21
C LEU A 305 -3.35 -9.37 -23.16
N LEU A 306 -4.45 -9.47 -22.40
CA LEU A 306 -4.62 -10.49 -21.36
C LEU A 306 -4.61 -11.89 -21.96
N LYS A 307 -5.29 -12.12 -23.09
CA LYS A 307 -5.26 -13.41 -23.81
C LYS A 307 -3.85 -13.81 -24.20
N ASN A 308 -3.10 -12.88 -24.79
CA ASN A 308 -1.72 -13.12 -25.22
C ASN A 308 -0.80 -13.45 -24.02
N LEU A 309 -0.96 -12.73 -22.90
CA LEU A 309 -0.18 -12.96 -21.67
C LEU A 309 -0.42 -14.34 -21.04
N VAL A 310 -1.63 -14.90 -21.16
CA VAL A 310 -1.96 -16.22 -20.59
C VAL A 310 -1.76 -17.37 -21.57
N SER A 311 -1.66 -17.12 -22.89
CA SER A 311 -1.54 -18.15 -23.91
C SER A 311 -0.13 -18.43 -24.38
N SER A 312 0.78 -17.45 -24.29
CA SER A 312 2.13 -17.57 -24.81
C SER A 312 3.17 -16.85 -23.95
N PRO A 313 4.39 -17.39 -23.85
CA PRO A 313 5.46 -16.73 -23.12
C PRO A 313 5.86 -15.41 -23.82
N ILE A 314 6.31 -14.45 -23.03
CA ILE A 314 6.95 -13.22 -23.56
C ILE A 314 8.28 -13.59 -24.21
N SER A 315 8.71 -12.81 -25.22
CA SER A 315 10.01 -13.08 -25.86
C SER A 315 11.18 -12.79 -24.92
N GLU A 316 12.31 -13.47 -25.12
CA GLU A 316 13.57 -13.23 -24.37
C GLU A 316 13.98 -11.74 -24.39
N LYS A 317 13.82 -11.05 -25.53
CA LYS A 317 14.09 -9.62 -25.65
C LYS A 317 13.22 -8.79 -24.71
N GLN A 318 11.93 -9.11 -24.60
CA GLN A 318 10.99 -8.42 -23.72
C GLN A 318 11.30 -8.71 -22.24
N LEU A 319 11.62 -9.96 -21.92
CA LEU A 319 12.01 -10.37 -20.57
C LEU A 319 13.29 -9.62 -20.12
N ASN A 320 14.32 -9.62 -20.95
CA ASN A 320 15.58 -8.94 -20.63
C ASN A 320 15.39 -7.42 -20.43
N LEU A 321 14.56 -6.78 -21.26
CA LEU A 321 14.21 -5.38 -21.06
C LEU A 321 13.47 -5.16 -19.74
N ALA A 322 12.54 -6.03 -19.36
CA ALA A 322 11.81 -5.95 -18.10
C ALA A 322 12.75 -6.11 -16.88
N LYS A 323 13.69 -7.06 -16.95
CA LYS A 323 14.72 -7.25 -15.91
C LYS A 323 15.57 -6.00 -15.71
N VAL A 324 16.08 -5.41 -16.80
CA VAL A 324 16.88 -4.17 -16.76
C VAL A 324 16.10 -3.02 -16.15
N LYS A 325 14.85 -2.83 -16.56
CA LYS A 325 13.98 -1.77 -16.02
C LYS A 325 13.71 -1.96 -14.53
N LEU A 326 13.42 -3.18 -14.09
CA LEU A 326 13.20 -3.49 -12.68
C LEU A 326 14.44 -3.17 -11.83
N LYS A 327 15.62 -3.62 -12.27
CA LYS A 327 16.90 -3.29 -11.60
C LYS A 327 17.14 -1.79 -11.52
N SER A 328 16.94 -1.08 -12.65
CA SER A 328 17.16 0.36 -12.70
C SER A 328 16.19 1.12 -11.80
N SER A 329 14.90 0.78 -11.83
CA SER A 329 13.88 1.38 -10.98
C SER A 329 14.21 1.19 -9.49
N PHE A 330 14.63 -0.02 -9.10
CA PHE A 330 15.04 -0.32 -7.74
C PHE A 330 16.28 0.49 -7.31
N LEU A 331 17.30 0.60 -8.18
CA LEU A 331 18.50 1.38 -7.86
C LEU A 331 18.22 2.87 -7.76
N ILE A 332 17.30 3.39 -8.58
CA ILE A 332 16.87 4.79 -8.52
C ILE A 332 16.12 5.06 -7.21
N SER A 333 15.19 4.18 -6.81
CA SER A 333 14.48 4.33 -5.53
C SER A 333 15.42 4.25 -4.32
N ASN A 334 16.50 3.48 -4.42
CA ASN A 334 17.53 3.42 -3.38
C ASN A 334 18.42 4.69 -3.26
N GLN A 335 18.17 5.74 -4.04
CA GLN A 335 18.81 7.04 -3.83
C GLN A 335 18.13 7.85 -2.72
N SER A 336 16.85 7.61 -2.44
CA SER A 336 16.14 8.23 -1.33
C SER A 336 16.39 7.47 -0.02
N LEU A 337 16.88 8.17 1.00
CA LEU A 337 17.08 7.58 2.32
C LEU A 337 15.73 7.14 2.93
N ASP A 338 14.71 7.96 2.76
CA ASP A 338 13.38 7.70 3.30
C ASP A 338 12.81 6.40 2.71
N GLU A 339 12.91 6.21 1.38
CA GLU A 339 12.46 4.99 0.71
C GLU A 339 13.25 3.74 1.13
N ILE A 340 14.56 3.86 1.29
CA ILE A 340 15.40 2.75 1.78
C ILE A 340 14.97 2.32 3.18
N LEU A 341 14.83 3.30 4.10
CA LEU A 341 14.49 3.00 5.49
C LEU A 341 13.07 2.45 5.61
N GLN A 342 12.10 3.06 4.92
CA GLN A 342 10.71 2.59 4.92
C GLN A 342 10.59 1.17 4.39
N ARG A 343 11.20 0.88 3.24
CA ARG A 343 11.20 -0.45 2.63
C ARG A 343 11.82 -1.50 3.55
N ARG A 344 13.02 -1.25 4.08
CA ARG A 344 13.69 -2.14 5.02
C ARG A 344 12.86 -2.37 6.28
N LEU A 345 12.29 -1.30 6.83
CA LEU A 345 11.46 -1.38 8.02
C LEU A 345 10.18 -2.18 7.80
N GLN A 346 9.55 -2.02 6.64
CA GLN A 346 8.37 -2.80 6.26
C GLN A 346 8.71 -4.28 6.11
N LEU A 347 9.84 -4.63 5.47
CA LEU A 347 10.34 -6.00 5.37
C LEU A 347 10.55 -6.63 6.76
N ILE A 348 11.19 -5.90 7.66
CA ILE A 348 11.38 -6.32 9.05
C ILE A 348 10.03 -6.55 9.73
N GLY A 349 9.07 -5.65 9.54
CA GLY A 349 7.71 -5.78 10.05
C GLY A 349 6.99 -7.03 9.54
N TYR A 350 7.35 -7.50 8.37
CA TYR A 350 6.85 -8.74 7.76
C TYR A 350 7.67 -10.00 8.12
N ASP A 351 8.57 -9.89 9.09
CA ASP A 351 9.50 -10.98 9.51
C ASP A 351 10.47 -11.43 8.40
N LEU A 352 10.75 -10.56 7.42
CA LEU A 352 11.72 -10.80 6.34
C LEU A 352 13.08 -10.16 6.62
N ASN A 353 14.11 -10.56 5.86
CA ASN A 353 15.41 -9.92 5.88
C ASN A 353 15.26 -8.47 5.38
N PRO A 354 15.90 -7.46 6.04
CA PRO A 354 15.89 -6.07 5.56
C PRO A 354 16.38 -5.89 4.12
N ASP A 355 17.19 -6.80 3.63
CA ASP A 355 17.75 -6.80 2.28
C ASP A 355 17.07 -7.82 1.34
N PHE A 356 15.91 -8.35 1.72
CA PHE A 356 15.16 -9.36 0.96
C PHE A 356 14.97 -9.00 -0.52
N ASP A 357 14.67 -7.74 -0.82
CA ASP A 357 14.48 -7.29 -2.20
C ASP A 357 15.78 -7.29 -2.99
N LEU A 358 16.92 -6.98 -2.34
CA LEU A 358 18.25 -7.10 -2.95
C LEU A 358 18.58 -8.57 -3.24
N ASP A 359 18.28 -9.46 -2.30
CA ASP A 359 18.46 -10.90 -2.46
C ASP A 359 17.61 -11.44 -3.63
N CYS A 360 16.38 -10.93 -3.79
CA CYS A 360 15.53 -11.25 -4.93
C CYS A 360 16.13 -10.73 -6.25
N LEU A 361 16.61 -9.48 -6.29
CA LEU A 361 17.21 -8.92 -7.51
C LEU A 361 18.49 -9.63 -7.94
N ASN A 362 19.26 -10.20 -7.02
CA ASN A 362 20.42 -11.03 -7.35
C ASN A 362 20.04 -12.31 -8.12
N LYS A 363 18.79 -12.78 -7.97
CA LYS A 363 18.24 -13.95 -8.66
C LYS A 363 17.45 -13.60 -9.92
N ILE A 364 17.41 -12.34 -10.34
CA ILE A 364 16.55 -11.90 -11.45
C ILE A 364 16.94 -12.57 -12.78
N GLU A 365 18.22 -12.92 -12.96
CA GLU A 365 18.70 -13.58 -14.18
C GLU A 365 18.20 -15.03 -14.31
N GLU A 366 17.81 -15.66 -13.20
CA GLU A 366 17.26 -17.01 -13.18
C GLU A 366 15.82 -17.08 -13.74
N ILE A 367 15.13 -15.94 -13.84
CA ILE A 367 13.75 -15.87 -14.36
C ILE A 367 13.76 -16.11 -15.87
N ILE A 368 12.92 -17.03 -16.33
CA ILE A 368 12.73 -17.38 -17.74
C ILE A 368 11.30 -17.00 -18.22
N PRO A 369 11.03 -16.92 -19.53
CA PRO A 369 9.72 -16.56 -20.07
C PRO A 369 8.58 -17.45 -19.55
N GLU A 370 8.86 -18.75 -19.33
CA GLU A 370 7.92 -19.73 -18.80
C GLU A 370 7.47 -19.42 -17.37
N ASP A 371 8.31 -18.81 -16.54
CA ASP A 371 7.93 -18.36 -15.20
C ASP A 371 6.89 -17.25 -15.27
N ILE A 372 7.06 -16.33 -16.21
CA ILE A 372 6.09 -15.24 -16.46
C ILE A 372 4.76 -15.84 -16.96
N LEU A 373 4.80 -16.76 -17.93
CA LEU A 373 3.61 -17.44 -18.42
C LEU A 373 2.88 -18.19 -17.29
N LYS A 374 3.59 -18.87 -16.42
CA LYS A 374 3.03 -19.61 -15.29
C LYS A 374 2.27 -18.70 -14.32
N ILE A 375 2.84 -17.54 -13.97
CA ILE A 375 2.18 -16.59 -13.07
C ILE A 375 1.01 -15.87 -13.74
N THR A 376 1.10 -15.51 -15.03
CA THR A 376 -0.02 -14.93 -15.76
C THR A 376 -1.18 -15.89 -15.86
N ASN A 377 -0.93 -17.16 -16.19
CA ASN A 377 -1.96 -18.20 -16.15
C ASN A 377 -2.60 -18.37 -14.77
N LYS A 378 -1.80 -18.37 -13.71
CA LYS A 378 -2.29 -18.55 -12.35
C LYS A 378 -3.17 -17.39 -11.87
N TYR A 379 -2.79 -16.15 -12.20
CA TYR A 379 -3.38 -14.96 -11.59
C TYR A 379 -4.24 -14.12 -12.52
N LEU A 380 -4.05 -14.19 -13.84
CA LEU A 380 -4.74 -13.36 -14.82
C LEU A 380 -5.67 -14.13 -15.78
N SER A 381 -5.73 -15.47 -15.73
CA SER A 381 -6.67 -16.26 -16.52
C SER A 381 -8.13 -16.03 -16.13
N GLU A 382 -8.38 -15.78 -14.86
CA GLU A 382 -9.71 -15.54 -14.29
C GLU A 382 -9.69 -14.27 -13.43
N PRO A 383 -9.51 -13.07 -14.01
CA PRO A 383 -9.39 -11.84 -13.24
C PRO A 383 -10.74 -11.35 -12.72
N PHE A 384 -10.71 -10.39 -11.82
CA PHE A 384 -11.84 -9.62 -11.36
C PHE A 384 -11.84 -8.27 -12.03
N MET A 385 -13.02 -7.75 -12.41
CA MET A 385 -13.17 -6.46 -13.03
C MET A 385 -14.06 -5.53 -12.22
N SER A 386 -13.64 -4.28 -12.09
CA SER A 386 -14.49 -3.17 -11.66
C SER A 386 -14.46 -2.05 -12.69
N ILE A 387 -15.62 -1.43 -12.92
CA ILE A 387 -15.79 -0.37 -13.90
C ILE A 387 -16.61 0.79 -13.34
N TYR A 388 -16.24 2.01 -13.71
CA TYR A 388 -16.95 3.24 -13.38
C TYR A 388 -17.17 4.07 -14.64
N GLY A 389 -18.36 4.66 -14.79
CA GLY A 389 -18.67 5.64 -15.83
C GLY A 389 -20.06 5.51 -16.42
N ASP A 390 -20.21 5.92 -17.70
CA ASP A 390 -21.47 5.90 -18.42
C ASP A 390 -22.13 4.53 -18.44
N LYS A 391 -23.43 4.45 -18.14
CA LYS A 391 -24.17 3.19 -18.01
C LYS A 391 -24.15 2.35 -19.28
N LYS A 392 -24.32 2.98 -20.46
CA LYS A 392 -24.37 2.28 -21.74
C LYS A 392 -23.01 1.66 -22.06
N LYS A 393 -21.93 2.44 -21.90
CA LYS A 393 -20.56 1.98 -22.14
C LYS A 393 -20.14 0.88 -21.16
N CYS A 394 -20.47 1.03 -19.87
CA CYS A 394 -20.23 -0.01 -18.89
C CYS A 394 -20.98 -1.32 -19.22
N SER A 395 -22.20 -1.23 -19.73
CA SER A 395 -22.99 -2.43 -20.13
C SER A 395 -22.42 -3.11 -21.38
N GLU A 396 -21.99 -2.32 -22.39
CA GLU A 396 -21.32 -2.85 -23.58
C GLU A 396 -20.01 -3.59 -23.21
N ILE A 397 -19.19 -2.99 -22.34
CA ILE A 397 -17.95 -3.61 -21.82
C ILE A 397 -18.27 -4.89 -21.02
N TYR A 398 -19.32 -4.89 -20.19
CA TYR A 398 -19.73 -6.07 -19.46
C TYR A 398 -20.13 -7.24 -20.36
N GLN A 399 -20.84 -6.98 -21.45
CA GLN A 399 -21.17 -8.01 -22.45
C GLN A 399 -19.93 -8.63 -23.09
N LEU A 400 -18.93 -7.80 -23.42
CA LEU A 400 -17.64 -8.27 -23.92
C LEU A 400 -16.89 -9.08 -22.86
N TRP A 401 -16.94 -8.64 -21.60
CA TRP A 401 -16.36 -9.36 -20.47
C TRP A 401 -16.94 -10.76 -20.32
N GLN A 402 -18.28 -10.90 -20.29
CA GLN A 402 -18.97 -12.19 -20.13
C GLN A 402 -18.68 -13.22 -21.24
N LYS A 403 -18.35 -12.73 -22.44
CA LYS A 403 -17.99 -13.62 -23.56
C LYS A 403 -16.57 -14.17 -23.47
N ASN A 404 -15.73 -13.59 -22.61
CA ASN A 404 -14.30 -13.89 -22.55
C ASN A 404 -13.86 -14.54 -21.22
N PHE A 405 -14.62 -14.36 -20.15
CA PHE A 405 -14.38 -14.85 -18.80
C PHE A 405 -15.66 -15.41 -18.15
#